data_6429936824d88a234c0d2ef2c7c2c23c
#
_entry.id   6429936824d88a234c0d2ef2c7c2c23c
#
_cell.length_a   1.000
_cell.length_b   1.000
_cell.length_c   1.000
_cell.angle_alpha   90.00
_cell.angle_beta   90.00
_cell.angle_gamma   90.00
#
_symmetry.space_group_name_H-M   'P 1'
#
loop_
_entity.id
_entity.type
_entity.pdbx_description
1 polymer ?
#
loop_
_entity_poly.entity_id
_entity_poly.type
_entity_poly.pdbx_seq_one_letter_code
_entity_poly.pdbx_strand_id
1 'polypeptide(L)'
;MSKYVYNKDYFEKINTSEKAYWLGFLYADGCITRFYKGEVLKSMSLEITLKDADCEHLIKFKNALESNIPIQHRIITGKYKADRIVVNCTKICNDLIKIRLYSD
;
A
#
# COMPACT_ATOMS: atom_id res chain seq x y z
N MET A 1 16.05 -1.33 -9.11
CA MET A 1 15.04 -1.01 -10.12
C MET A 1 13.75 -1.77 -9.80
N SER A 2 12.62 -1.10 -9.84
CA SER A 2 11.35 -1.77 -9.56
C SER A 2 10.95 -2.64 -10.73
N LYS A 3 10.50 -3.87 -10.42
CA LYS A 3 10.04 -4.83 -11.41
C LYS A 3 8.63 -4.51 -11.91
N TYR A 4 7.87 -3.75 -11.12
CA TYR A 4 6.47 -3.44 -11.42
C TYR A 4 6.30 -1.95 -11.62
N VAL A 5 5.22 -1.58 -12.35
CA VAL A 5 4.87 -0.18 -12.57
C VAL A 5 3.77 0.23 -11.58
N TYR A 6 3.75 1.50 -11.22
CA TYR A 6 2.72 2.11 -10.38
C TYR A 6 2.88 3.63 -10.42
N ASN A 7 1.83 4.35 -10.07
CA ASN A 7 1.88 5.80 -9.98
C ASN A 7 2.48 6.20 -8.63
N LYS A 8 3.79 6.42 -8.59
CA LYS A 8 4.51 6.76 -7.35
C LYS A 8 4.06 8.09 -6.75
N ASP A 9 3.45 8.96 -7.53
CA ASP A 9 3.03 10.29 -7.11
C ASP A 9 1.54 10.36 -6.73
N TYR A 10 0.87 9.22 -6.68
CA TYR A 10 -0.57 9.16 -6.43
C TYR A 10 -0.98 9.89 -5.14
N PHE A 11 -0.20 9.72 -4.07
CA PHE A 11 -0.49 10.32 -2.77
C PHE A 11 0.30 11.60 -2.49
N GLU A 12 0.95 12.17 -3.50
CA GLU A 12 1.69 13.41 -3.32
C GLU A 12 0.76 14.56 -2.94
N LYS A 13 -0.44 14.59 -3.54
CA LYS A 13 -1.48 15.55 -3.22
C LYS A 13 -2.83 14.84 -3.15
N ILE A 14 -3.59 15.13 -2.12
CA ILE A 14 -4.94 14.57 -1.97
C ILE A 14 -5.92 15.61 -2.51
N ASN A 15 -6.05 15.64 -3.82
CA ASN A 15 -6.85 16.65 -4.51
C ASN A 15 -8.11 16.09 -5.19
N THR A 16 -8.48 14.84 -4.90
CA THR A 16 -9.71 14.23 -5.39
C THR A 16 -10.35 13.43 -4.27
N SER A 17 -11.67 13.20 -4.38
CA SER A 17 -12.37 12.37 -3.41
C SER A 17 -11.92 10.92 -3.47
N GLU A 18 -11.52 10.43 -4.65
CA GLU A 18 -10.98 9.08 -4.80
C GLU A 18 -9.70 8.91 -4.02
N LYS A 19 -8.77 9.86 -4.13
CA LYS A 19 -7.52 9.82 -3.39
C LYS A 19 -7.76 9.87 -1.88
N ALA A 20 -8.69 10.70 -1.44
CA ALA A 20 -9.05 10.78 -0.02
C ALA A 20 -9.63 9.46 0.48
N TYR A 21 -10.44 8.79 -0.34
CA TYR A 21 -10.99 7.48 0.00
C TYR A 21 -9.88 6.45 0.22
N TRP A 22 -8.94 6.36 -0.72
CA TRP A 22 -7.84 5.38 -0.62
C TRP A 22 -6.90 5.72 0.53
N LEU A 23 -6.70 7.00 0.80
CA LEU A 23 -5.90 7.42 1.97
C LEU A 23 -6.52 6.89 3.26
N GLY A 24 -7.84 7.05 3.43
CA GLY A 24 -8.55 6.54 4.60
C GLY A 24 -8.48 5.02 4.71
N PHE A 25 -8.62 4.33 3.57
CA PHE A 25 -8.48 2.88 3.52
C PHE A 25 -7.11 2.43 4.01
N LEU A 26 -6.05 3.10 3.56
CA LEU A 26 -4.69 2.76 3.97
C LEU A 26 -4.42 3.03 5.45
N TYR A 27 -5.02 4.07 6.01
CA TYR A 27 -4.88 4.34 7.43
C TYR A 27 -5.54 3.24 8.29
N ALA A 28 -6.61 2.64 7.77
CA ALA A 28 -7.31 1.56 8.48
C ALA A 28 -6.62 0.21 8.31
N ASP A 29 -6.22 -0.13 7.09
CA ASP A 29 -5.79 -1.48 6.74
C ASP A 29 -4.37 -1.59 6.21
N GLY A 30 -3.71 -0.48 5.95
CA GLY A 30 -2.35 -0.50 5.43
C GLY A 30 -1.31 -0.57 6.54
N CYS A 31 -0.14 -1.06 6.19
CA CYS A 31 1.00 -1.15 7.10
C CYS A 31 2.27 -0.74 6.35
N ILE A 32 3.05 0.14 6.95
CA ILE A 32 4.33 0.56 6.37
C ILE A 32 5.44 -0.20 7.09
N THR A 33 6.26 -0.89 6.31
CA THR A 33 7.43 -1.60 6.81
C THR A 33 8.69 -0.84 6.40
N ARG A 34 9.58 -0.63 7.36
CA ARG A 34 10.84 0.07 7.14
C ARG A 34 11.98 -0.93 7.15
N PHE A 35 12.88 -0.81 6.18
CA PHE A 35 14.04 -1.68 6.05
C PHE A 35 15.30 -0.85 6.29
N TYR A 36 16.10 -1.29 7.26
CA TYR A 36 17.32 -0.61 7.67
C TYR A 36 18.55 -1.43 7.32
N LYS A 37 19.68 -0.72 7.11
CA LYS A 37 20.99 -1.33 7.08
C LYS A 37 21.79 -0.63 8.19
N GLY A 38 21.99 -1.32 9.32
CA GLY A 38 22.49 -0.67 10.52
C GLY A 38 21.48 0.35 11.03
N GLU A 39 21.89 1.62 11.11
CA GLU A 39 21.02 2.70 11.55
C GLU A 39 20.43 3.51 10.38
N VAL A 40 20.75 3.11 9.14
CA VAL A 40 20.34 3.85 7.94
C VAL A 40 19.09 3.23 7.34
N LEU A 41 18.05 4.05 7.14
CA LEU A 41 16.83 3.62 6.46
C LEU A 41 17.12 3.44 4.98
N LYS A 42 16.94 2.22 4.47
CA LYS A 42 17.20 1.89 3.07
C LYS A 42 15.97 2.00 2.20
N SER A 43 14.83 1.52 2.67
CA SER A 43 13.61 1.53 1.87
C SER A 43 12.39 1.35 2.76
N MET A 44 11.22 1.64 2.19
CA MET A 44 9.94 1.41 2.83
C MET A 44 9.01 0.70 1.87
N SER A 45 8.12 -0.11 2.43
CA SER A 45 7.09 -0.81 1.68
C SER A 45 5.73 -0.59 2.31
N LEU A 46 4.70 -0.49 1.47
CA LEU A 46 3.32 -0.45 1.91
C LEU A 46 2.72 -1.83 1.69
N GLU A 47 2.15 -2.41 2.73
CA GLU A 47 1.53 -3.72 2.66
C GLU A 47 0.07 -3.64 3.08
N ILE A 48 -0.81 -4.29 2.33
CA ILE A 48 -2.22 -4.39 2.65
C ILE A 48 -2.62 -5.85 2.55
N THR A 49 -3.22 -6.39 3.63
CA THR A 49 -3.69 -7.76 3.66
C THR A 49 -5.19 -7.74 4.01
N LEU A 50 -6.00 -8.35 3.16
CA LEU A 50 -7.44 -8.45 3.36
C LEU A 50 -7.88 -9.89 3.27
N LYS A 51 -9.07 -10.19 3.81
CA LYS A 51 -9.70 -11.50 3.66
C LYS A 51 -9.94 -11.78 2.18
N ASP A 52 -9.90 -13.06 1.81
CA ASP A 52 -10.13 -13.49 0.43
C ASP A 52 -11.43 -12.91 -0.16
N ALA A 53 -12.48 -12.81 0.64
CA ALA A 53 -13.75 -12.24 0.20
C ALA A 53 -13.64 -10.77 -0.22
N ASP A 54 -12.60 -10.06 0.23
CA ASP A 54 -12.40 -8.64 -0.05
C ASP A 54 -11.33 -8.40 -1.11
N CYS A 55 -10.89 -9.45 -1.81
CA CYS A 55 -9.84 -9.35 -2.84
C CYS A 55 -10.18 -8.32 -3.91
N GLU A 56 -11.44 -8.19 -4.28
CA GLU A 56 -11.86 -7.23 -5.29
C GLU A 56 -11.47 -5.80 -4.92
N HIS A 57 -11.47 -5.50 -3.62
CA HIS A 57 -11.08 -4.18 -3.13
C HIS A 57 -9.59 -3.90 -3.37
N LEU A 58 -8.75 -4.93 -3.24
CA LEU A 58 -7.32 -4.81 -3.57
C LEU A 58 -7.12 -4.57 -5.06
N ILE A 59 -7.94 -5.20 -5.90
CA ILE A 59 -7.89 -5.00 -7.35
C ILE A 59 -8.23 -3.55 -7.69
N LYS A 60 -9.24 -2.99 -7.04
CA LYS A 60 -9.61 -1.58 -7.23
C LYS A 60 -8.49 -0.64 -6.81
N PHE A 61 -7.85 -0.91 -5.68
CA PHE A 61 -6.72 -0.12 -5.21
C PHE A 61 -5.55 -0.18 -6.20
N LYS A 62 -5.23 -1.37 -6.64
CA LYS A 62 -4.18 -1.59 -7.63
C LYS A 62 -4.44 -0.80 -8.91
N ASN A 63 -5.70 -0.81 -9.38
CA ASN A 63 -6.09 -0.07 -10.57
C ASN A 63 -5.99 1.44 -10.36
N ALA A 64 -6.32 1.92 -9.17
CA ALA A 64 -6.18 3.34 -8.84
C ALA A 64 -4.72 3.78 -8.92
N LEU A 65 -3.79 2.92 -8.50
CA LEU A 65 -2.36 3.18 -8.62
C LEU A 65 -1.80 2.95 -10.02
N GLU A 66 -2.63 2.53 -10.96
CA GLU A 66 -2.20 2.18 -12.32
C GLU A 66 -1.08 1.15 -12.29
N SER A 67 -1.23 0.12 -11.45
CA SER A 67 -0.16 -0.82 -11.15
C SER A 67 -0.42 -2.20 -11.72
N ASN A 68 0.67 -2.88 -12.08
CA ASN A 68 0.65 -4.29 -12.46
C ASN A 68 1.20 -5.20 -11.37
N ILE A 69 1.34 -4.69 -10.13
CA ILE A 69 1.81 -5.50 -9.00
C ILE A 69 0.82 -6.66 -8.79
N PRO A 70 1.31 -7.91 -8.70
CA PRO A 70 0.42 -9.05 -8.49
C PRO A 70 -0.14 -9.07 -7.07
N ILE A 71 -1.36 -9.56 -6.95
CA ILE A 71 -1.97 -9.80 -5.63
C ILE A 71 -1.55 -11.20 -5.20
N GLN A 72 -1.02 -11.32 -3.99
CA GLN A 72 -0.57 -12.60 -3.44
C GLN A 72 -1.71 -13.26 -2.68
N HIS A 73 -2.01 -14.51 -3.01
CA HIS A 73 -3.03 -15.29 -2.33
C HIS A 73 -2.36 -16.21 -1.31
N ARG A 74 -2.82 -16.15 -0.06
CA ARG A 74 -2.20 -16.90 1.04
C ARG A 74 -3.25 -17.63 1.87
N ILE A 75 -2.85 -18.79 2.39
CA ILE A 75 -3.65 -19.51 3.38
C ILE A 75 -2.99 -19.26 4.73
N ILE A 76 -3.74 -18.64 5.63
CA ILE A 76 -3.28 -18.34 6.98
C ILE A 76 -4.02 -19.28 7.92
N THR A 77 -3.28 -20.05 8.74
CA THR A 77 -3.83 -20.99 9.72
C THR A 77 -4.89 -21.95 9.15
N GLY A 78 -4.52 -22.68 8.08
CA GLY A 78 -5.30 -23.81 7.55
C GLY A 78 -6.63 -23.50 6.87
N LYS A 79 -7.49 -22.71 7.48
CA LYS A 79 -8.83 -22.41 6.94
C LYS A 79 -8.98 -20.98 6.45
N TYR A 80 -8.09 -20.11 6.84
CA TYR A 80 -8.21 -18.69 6.60
C TYR A 80 -7.43 -18.28 5.36
N LYS A 81 -8.14 -17.75 4.37
CA LYS A 81 -7.52 -17.26 3.15
C LYS A 81 -7.42 -15.74 3.20
N ALA A 82 -6.29 -15.20 2.81
CA ALA A 82 -6.07 -13.78 2.75
C ALA A 82 -5.34 -13.42 1.47
N ASP A 83 -5.60 -12.21 0.99
CA ASP A 83 -4.93 -11.66 -0.18
C ASP A 83 -4.10 -10.47 0.26
N ARG A 84 -2.94 -10.32 -0.35
CA ARG A 84 -1.98 -9.28 0.01
C ARG A 84 -1.43 -8.60 -1.22
N ILE A 85 -1.24 -7.28 -1.12
CA ILE A 85 -0.46 -6.53 -2.10
C ILE A 85 0.66 -5.80 -1.36
N VAL A 86 1.86 -5.80 -1.95
CA VAL A 86 3.03 -5.12 -1.39
C VAL A 86 3.54 -4.12 -2.40
N VAL A 87 3.56 -2.85 -2.02
CA VAL A 87 4.07 -1.78 -2.87
C VAL A 87 5.41 -1.32 -2.32
N ASN A 88 6.48 -1.71 -2.98
CA ASN A 88 7.86 -1.35 -2.58
C ASN A 88 8.18 0.02 -3.14
N CYS A 89 7.72 1.07 -2.47
CA CYS A 89 7.93 2.44 -2.92
C CYS A 89 8.11 3.38 -1.75
N THR A 90 9.36 3.81 -1.55
CA THR A 90 9.70 4.73 -0.47
C THR A 90 8.96 6.07 -0.61
N LYS A 91 8.80 6.57 -1.83
CA LYS A 91 8.09 7.84 -2.06
C LYS A 91 6.64 7.78 -1.60
N ILE A 92 5.90 6.73 -1.97
CA ILE A 92 4.50 6.58 -1.55
C ILE A 92 4.43 6.54 -0.02
N CYS A 93 5.31 5.77 0.61
CA CYS A 93 5.32 5.67 2.07
C CYS A 93 5.64 7.00 2.74
N ASN A 94 6.61 7.76 2.21
CA ASN A 94 6.94 9.08 2.73
C ASN A 94 5.77 10.05 2.58
N ASP A 95 5.08 10.02 1.45
CA ASP A 95 3.93 10.88 1.23
C ASP A 95 2.81 10.58 2.22
N LEU A 96 2.54 9.30 2.46
CA LEU A 96 1.53 8.89 3.45
C LEU A 96 1.88 9.35 4.87
N ILE A 97 3.14 9.22 5.23
CA ILE A 97 3.62 9.64 6.55
C ILE A 97 3.48 11.16 6.72
N LYS A 98 3.85 11.94 5.70
CA LYS A 98 3.72 13.40 5.74
C LYS A 98 2.27 13.84 5.92
N ILE A 99 1.37 13.23 5.17
CA ILE A 99 -0.06 13.57 5.24
C ILE A 99 -0.59 13.30 6.64
N ARG A 100 -0.23 12.17 7.21
CA ARG A 100 -0.67 11.80 8.56
C ARG A 100 -0.17 12.78 9.62
N LEU A 101 1.09 13.23 9.49
CA LEU A 101 1.67 14.18 10.43
C LEU A 101 0.94 15.53 10.43
N TYR A 102 0.45 15.95 9.26
CA TYR A 102 -0.27 17.22 9.14
C TYR A 102 -1.76 17.09 9.37
N SER A 103 -2.29 15.88 9.41
CA SER A 103 -3.72 15.65 9.57
C SER A 103 -4.16 15.54 11.02
N ASP A 104 -3.23 15.39 11.93
CA ASP A 104 -3.53 15.21 13.36
C ASP A 104 -3.78 16.55 14.06
#